data_2f1f0719b21a88c63870739a6b2691bc
#
_entry.id   2f1f0719b21a88c63870739a6b2691bc
#
_cell.length_a   1.000
_cell.length_b   1.000
_cell.length_c   1.000
_cell.angle_alpha   90.00
_cell.angle_beta   90.00
_cell.angle_gamma   90.00
#
_symmetry.space_group_name_H-M   'P 1'
#
loop_
_entity.id
_entity.type
_entity.pdbx_description
1 polymer ?
#
loop_
_entity_poly.entity_id
_entity_poly.type
_entity_poly.pdbx_seq_one_letter_code
_entity_poly.pdbx_strand_id
1 'polypeptide(L)'
;MPLRVASAALSCPLFPFFSLVAGRQARWQALETAPILFPVIHTTFARLARYFYNRTIQQILLMDFDEYQQKALATAIYPHPIVYPTLGLTGEAGEVADKVKKVIRDNQGEFSDERRLGIAKEIGDVLWYCAMLAHDLGYTFDQIAQINCDKIAARKNAGTIHGEGDNR
;
A
#
# COMPACT_ATOMS: atom_id res chain seq x y z
N MET A 1 -46.48 0.09 -6.18
CA MET A 1 -45.43 -0.82 -5.64
C MET A 1 -44.27 0.06 -5.20
N PRO A 2 -43.97 0.24 -3.92
CA PRO A 2 -42.82 1.00 -3.50
C PRO A 2 -41.60 0.06 -3.35
N LEU A 3 -40.46 0.51 -3.88
CA LEU A 3 -39.17 -0.13 -3.91
C LEU A 3 -38.60 -0.34 -2.49
N ARG A 4 -38.23 -1.60 -2.20
CA ARG A 4 -37.44 -1.98 -1.04
C ARG A 4 -35.99 -1.53 -1.23
N VAL A 5 -35.59 -0.44 -0.62
CA VAL A 5 -34.20 0.02 -0.50
C VAL A 5 -33.97 0.45 0.97
N ALA A 6 -34.09 -0.48 1.90
CA ALA A 6 -33.93 -0.14 3.32
C ALA A 6 -33.09 -1.12 4.15
N SER A 7 -32.37 -2.10 3.53
CA SER A 7 -31.65 -3.12 4.33
C SER A 7 -30.14 -3.03 4.33
N ALA A 8 -29.52 -2.17 3.53
CA ALA A 8 -28.05 -2.11 3.41
C ALA A 8 -27.38 -0.99 4.24
N ALA A 9 -28.15 -0.11 4.87
CA ALA A 9 -27.62 1.05 5.59
C ALA A 9 -27.30 0.79 7.07
N LEU A 10 -27.65 -0.38 7.62
CA LEU A 10 -27.56 -0.65 9.06
C LEU A 10 -26.24 -1.27 9.54
N SER A 11 -25.28 -1.57 8.64
CA SER A 11 -23.97 -2.16 8.98
C SER A 11 -22.77 -1.22 8.78
N CYS A 12 -22.99 0.06 8.50
CA CYS A 12 -21.91 1.04 8.37
C CYS A 12 -21.45 1.51 9.76
N PRO A 13 -20.15 1.41 10.12
CA PRO A 13 -19.62 1.85 11.42
C PRO A 13 -19.75 3.35 11.69
N LEU A 14 -20.24 4.14 10.75
CA LEU A 14 -20.56 5.57 10.92
C LEU A 14 -22.00 5.81 11.43
N PHE A 15 -22.81 4.77 11.61
CA PHE A 15 -24.20 4.88 12.05
C PHE A 15 -24.39 5.49 13.45
N PRO A 16 -23.50 5.24 14.47
CA PRO A 16 -23.62 5.91 15.77
C PRO A 16 -23.46 7.43 15.69
N PHE A 17 -22.70 7.92 14.71
CA PHE A 17 -22.51 9.38 14.51
C PHE A 17 -23.76 10.05 13.94
N PHE A 18 -24.50 9.38 13.08
CA PHE A 18 -25.76 9.87 12.53
C PHE A 18 -26.89 9.89 13.54
N SER A 19 -26.94 8.89 14.44
CA SER A 19 -27.97 8.83 15.49
C SER A 19 -27.80 9.94 16.54
N LEU A 20 -26.57 10.37 16.83
CA LEU A 20 -26.30 11.48 17.74
C LEU A 20 -26.71 12.84 17.17
N VAL A 21 -26.76 12.95 15.83
CA VAL A 21 -27.13 14.16 15.10
C VAL A 21 -28.66 14.28 14.97
N ALA A 22 -29.37 13.17 14.81
CA ALA A 22 -30.83 13.14 14.67
C ALA A 22 -31.61 13.59 15.93
N GLY A 23 -31.02 13.50 17.11
CA GLY A 23 -31.64 13.92 18.39
C GLY A 23 -31.68 15.44 18.63
N ARG A 24 -31.17 16.26 17.70
CA ARG A 24 -31.10 17.73 17.84
C ARG A 24 -31.74 18.47 16.66
N GLN A 25 -32.93 18.07 16.27
CA GLN A 25 -33.67 18.71 15.17
C GLN A 25 -33.78 20.26 15.32
N ALA A 26 -33.87 20.79 16.52
CA ALA A 26 -33.94 22.24 16.76
C ALA A 26 -32.63 23.00 16.43
N ARG A 27 -31.51 22.33 16.36
CA ARG A 27 -30.20 22.95 16.04
C ARG A 27 -29.90 22.99 14.53
N TRP A 28 -30.53 22.10 13.76
CA TRP A 28 -30.40 22.09 12.31
C TRP A 28 -31.19 23.18 11.61
N GLN A 29 -32.36 23.55 12.15
CA GLN A 29 -33.14 24.66 11.60
C GLN A 29 -32.42 26.00 11.69
N ALA A 30 -31.58 26.22 12.70
CA ALA A 30 -30.74 27.43 12.81
C ALA A 30 -29.59 27.49 11.79
N LEU A 31 -29.14 26.35 11.27
CA LEU A 31 -28.11 26.30 10.23
C LEU A 31 -28.65 26.44 8.82
N GLU A 32 -29.90 26.03 8.61
CA GLU A 32 -30.61 26.23 7.31
C GLU A 32 -30.88 27.70 7.00
N THR A 33 -30.95 28.57 8.02
CA THR A 33 -31.17 30.01 7.85
C THR A 33 -29.87 30.82 7.58
N ALA A 34 -28.69 30.16 7.57
CA ALA A 34 -27.44 30.83 7.25
C ALA A 34 -27.09 30.64 5.76
N PRO A 35 -27.39 31.58 4.88
CA PRO A 35 -27.36 31.39 3.42
C PRO A 35 -25.91 31.17 2.87
N ILE A 36 -24.88 31.41 3.64
CA ILE A 36 -23.49 31.29 3.20
C ILE A 36 -22.79 30.08 3.82
N LEU A 37 -23.16 29.67 5.03
CA LEU A 37 -22.43 28.61 5.76
C LEU A 37 -22.86 27.20 5.37
N PHE A 38 -24.15 27.00 5.04
CA PHE A 38 -24.71 25.69 4.70
C PHE A 38 -24.15 25.09 3.40
N PRO A 39 -24.00 25.84 2.29
CA PRO A 39 -23.39 25.32 1.07
C PRO A 39 -21.91 24.94 1.26
N VAL A 40 -21.17 25.73 2.07
CA VAL A 40 -19.74 25.48 2.32
C VAL A 40 -19.54 24.24 3.18
N ILE A 41 -20.34 24.06 4.22
CA ILE A 41 -20.28 22.88 5.08
C ILE A 41 -20.69 21.63 4.29
N HIS A 42 -21.75 21.70 3.49
CA HIS A 42 -22.24 20.58 2.70
C HIS A 42 -21.23 20.16 1.61
N THR A 43 -20.61 21.12 0.92
CA THR A 43 -19.59 20.84 -0.10
C THR A 43 -18.30 20.29 0.52
N THR A 44 -17.88 20.79 1.69
CA THR A 44 -16.71 20.30 2.40
C THR A 44 -16.94 18.89 2.92
N PHE A 45 -18.11 18.62 3.50
CA PHE A 45 -18.46 17.29 4.01
C PHE A 45 -18.60 16.26 2.86
N ALA A 46 -19.19 16.64 1.75
CA ALA A 46 -19.29 15.80 0.56
C ALA A 46 -17.91 15.53 -0.07
N ARG A 47 -17.00 16.50 -0.05
CA ARG A 47 -15.60 16.31 -0.51
C ARG A 47 -14.84 15.37 0.41
N LEU A 48 -14.96 15.53 1.72
CA LEU A 48 -14.34 14.62 2.70
C LEU A 48 -14.90 13.20 2.61
N ALA A 49 -16.22 13.05 2.50
CA ALA A 49 -16.87 11.76 2.32
C ALA A 49 -16.41 11.07 1.02
N ARG A 50 -16.30 11.82 -0.08
CA ARG A 50 -15.78 11.31 -1.36
C ARG A 50 -14.30 10.97 -1.28
N TYR A 51 -13.50 11.76 -0.57
CA TYR A 51 -12.08 11.48 -0.35
C TYR A 51 -11.88 10.18 0.45
N PHE A 52 -12.61 10.01 1.55
CA PHE A 52 -12.54 8.79 2.35
C PHE A 52 -13.10 7.57 1.60
N TYR A 53 -14.22 7.73 0.88
CA TYR A 53 -14.78 6.68 0.04
C TYR A 53 -13.79 6.23 -1.05
N ASN A 54 -13.23 7.17 -1.81
CA ASN A 54 -12.25 6.85 -2.85
C ASN A 54 -10.99 6.22 -2.27
N ARG A 55 -10.49 6.69 -1.13
CA ARG A 55 -9.33 6.12 -0.44
C ARG A 55 -9.61 4.69 0.03
N THR A 56 -10.79 4.44 0.60
CA THR A 56 -11.18 3.09 1.05
C THR A 56 -11.35 2.14 -0.13
N ILE A 57 -11.99 2.57 -1.22
CA ILE A 57 -12.14 1.75 -2.43
C ILE A 57 -10.78 1.50 -3.10
N GLN A 58 -9.90 2.50 -3.19
CA GLN A 58 -8.55 2.30 -3.71
C GLN A 58 -7.74 1.31 -2.84
N GLN A 59 -7.87 1.38 -1.53
CA GLN A 59 -7.21 0.46 -0.60
C GLN A 59 -7.72 -0.99 -0.74
N ILE A 60 -9.01 -1.18 -1.07
CA ILE A 60 -9.61 -2.50 -1.35
C ILE A 60 -9.14 -3.07 -2.71
N LEU A 61 -8.77 -2.20 -3.65
CA LEU A 61 -8.35 -2.60 -5.02
C LEU A 61 -6.83 -2.73 -5.18
N LEU A 62 -6.03 -2.26 -4.23
CA LEU A 62 -4.57 -2.36 -4.26
C LEU A 62 -4.12 -3.53 -3.40
N MET A 63 -3.29 -4.39 -3.98
CA MET A 63 -2.59 -5.44 -3.27
C MET A 63 -1.62 -4.83 -2.26
N ASP A 64 -1.74 -5.17 -0.97
CA ASP A 64 -0.74 -4.87 0.04
C ASP A 64 0.37 -5.94 0.09
N PHE A 65 1.41 -5.70 0.87
CA PHE A 65 2.53 -6.62 0.95
C PHE A 65 2.16 -7.96 1.59
N ASP A 66 1.27 -7.98 2.57
CA ASP A 66 0.84 -9.22 3.22
C ASP A 66 -0.05 -10.02 2.27
N GLU A 67 -0.95 -9.39 1.52
CA GLU A 67 -1.73 -10.05 0.46
C GLU A 67 -0.81 -10.62 -0.63
N TYR A 68 0.22 -9.87 -1.03
CA TYR A 68 1.22 -10.35 -1.96
C TYR A 68 1.95 -11.59 -1.42
N GLN A 69 2.42 -11.54 -0.18
CA GLN A 69 3.10 -12.67 0.46
C GLN A 69 2.24 -13.93 0.49
N GLN A 70 0.95 -13.80 0.82
CA GLN A 70 0.03 -14.94 0.83
C GLN A 70 -0.14 -15.56 -0.58
N LYS A 71 -0.24 -14.72 -1.61
CA LYS A 71 -0.32 -15.18 -3.01
C LYS A 71 0.99 -15.86 -3.46
N ALA A 72 2.13 -15.29 -3.08
CA ALA A 72 3.45 -15.84 -3.38
C ALA A 72 3.66 -17.19 -2.70
N LEU A 73 3.25 -17.35 -1.43
CA LEU A 73 3.32 -18.61 -0.68
C LEU A 73 2.59 -19.76 -1.38
N ALA A 74 1.49 -19.48 -2.07
CA ALA A 74 0.74 -20.50 -2.81
C ALA A 74 1.57 -21.14 -3.95
N THR A 75 2.64 -20.49 -4.38
CA THR A 75 3.57 -20.97 -5.43
C THR A 75 4.91 -21.46 -4.87
N ALA A 76 5.11 -21.39 -3.55
CA ALA A 76 6.37 -21.72 -2.90
C ALA A 76 6.59 -23.25 -2.82
N ILE A 77 7.48 -23.75 -3.66
CA ILE A 77 7.90 -25.18 -3.66
C ILE A 77 9.44 -25.18 -3.71
N TYR A 78 10.09 -25.14 -2.55
CA TYR A 78 11.54 -25.17 -2.49
C TYR A 78 12.05 -25.91 -1.24
N PRO A 79 13.21 -26.56 -1.33
CA PRO A 79 13.89 -27.17 -0.17
C PRO A 79 14.64 -26.10 0.64
N HIS A 80 14.99 -26.42 1.87
CA HIS A 80 15.88 -25.61 2.71
C HIS A 80 15.38 -24.18 2.94
N PRO A 81 14.34 -23.98 3.79
CA PRO A 81 13.88 -22.66 4.20
C PRO A 81 15.04 -21.74 4.61
N ILE A 82 14.87 -20.46 4.43
CA ILE A 82 15.89 -19.40 4.63
C ILE A 82 17.04 -19.47 3.61
N VAL A 83 17.67 -20.63 3.44
CA VAL A 83 18.86 -20.76 2.56
C VAL A 83 18.48 -20.58 1.10
N TYR A 84 17.45 -21.31 0.64
CA TYR A 84 17.04 -21.26 -0.77
C TYR A 84 16.58 -19.87 -1.19
N PRO A 85 15.66 -19.21 -0.46
CA PRO A 85 15.22 -17.86 -0.85
C PRO A 85 16.33 -16.82 -0.73
N THR A 86 17.29 -16.97 0.18
CA THR A 86 18.47 -16.07 0.25
C THR A 86 19.34 -16.17 -1.01
N LEU A 87 19.60 -17.38 -1.48
CA LEU A 87 20.38 -17.60 -2.71
C LEU A 87 19.60 -17.10 -3.94
N GLY A 88 18.29 -17.39 -4.02
CA GLY A 88 17.45 -16.92 -5.10
C GLY A 88 17.36 -15.41 -5.16
N LEU A 89 17.17 -14.73 -4.03
CA LEU A 89 17.20 -13.27 -3.94
C LEU A 89 18.47 -12.67 -4.57
N THR A 90 19.61 -13.27 -4.29
CA THR A 90 20.91 -12.81 -4.85
C THR A 90 20.98 -13.06 -6.35
N GLY A 91 20.46 -14.19 -6.82
CA GLY A 91 20.39 -14.52 -8.25
C GLY A 91 19.55 -13.54 -9.04
N GLU A 92 18.31 -13.31 -8.60
CA GLU A 92 17.39 -12.42 -9.29
C GLU A 92 17.84 -10.94 -9.24
N ALA A 93 18.46 -10.51 -8.14
CA ALA A 93 19.12 -9.20 -8.09
C ALA A 93 20.23 -9.08 -9.15
N GLY A 94 20.94 -10.19 -9.41
CA GLY A 94 21.92 -10.29 -10.50
C GLY A 94 21.26 -10.19 -11.89
N GLU A 95 20.08 -10.79 -12.10
CA GLU A 95 19.33 -10.67 -13.35
C GLU A 95 18.87 -9.22 -13.61
N VAL A 96 18.41 -8.50 -12.59
CA VAL A 96 18.15 -7.06 -12.68
C VAL A 96 19.37 -6.30 -13.18
N ALA A 97 20.54 -6.56 -12.56
CA ALA A 97 21.79 -5.90 -12.91
C ALA A 97 22.25 -6.26 -14.35
N ASP A 98 22.09 -7.52 -14.74
CA ASP A 98 22.45 -7.97 -16.10
C ASP A 98 21.59 -7.33 -17.17
N LYS A 99 20.25 -7.20 -16.95
CA LYS A 99 19.36 -6.50 -17.87
C LYS A 99 19.72 -5.02 -18.02
N VAL A 100 20.03 -4.33 -16.90
CA VAL A 100 20.48 -2.93 -16.92
C VAL A 100 21.82 -2.80 -17.67
N LYS A 101 22.78 -3.67 -17.38
CA LYS A 101 24.07 -3.72 -18.08
C LYS A 101 23.90 -3.86 -19.59
N LYS A 102 22.99 -4.75 -20.04
CA LYS A 102 22.70 -4.96 -21.47
C LYS A 102 22.10 -3.71 -22.11
N VAL A 103 21.24 -2.95 -21.43
CA VAL A 103 20.74 -1.67 -21.94
C VAL A 103 21.89 -0.69 -22.18
N ILE A 104 22.81 -0.59 -21.25
CA ILE A 104 23.98 0.29 -21.38
C ILE A 104 24.86 -0.16 -22.55
N ARG A 105 25.17 -1.45 -22.63
CA ARG A 105 26.06 -2.00 -23.64
C ARG A 105 25.50 -1.97 -25.06
N ASP A 106 24.24 -2.35 -25.22
CA ASP A 106 23.65 -2.67 -26.52
C ASP A 106 22.70 -1.57 -27.05
N ASN A 107 22.22 -0.68 -26.17
CA ASN A 107 21.21 0.34 -26.47
C ASN A 107 21.66 1.76 -26.06
N GLN A 108 22.95 2.02 -25.88
CA GLN A 108 23.50 3.33 -25.52
C GLN A 108 22.88 3.95 -24.24
N GLY A 109 22.36 3.11 -23.35
CA GLY A 109 21.67 3.54 -22.12
C GLY A 109 20.21 3.95 -22.32
N GLU A 110 19.62 3.74 -23.49
CA GLU A 110 18.21 4.05 -23.73
C GLU A 110 17.28 2.92 -23.24
N PHE A 111 16.43 3.25 -22.29
CA PHE A 111 15.47 2.33 -21.69
C PHE A 111 14.12 2.38 -22.44
N SER A 112 13.95 1.55 -23.47
CA SER A 112 12.66 1.36 -24.12
C SER A 112 11.63 0.75 -23.15
N ASP A 113 10.33 0.87 -23.44
CA ASP A 113 9.26 0.29 -22.63
C ASP A 113 9.41 -1.22 -22.47
N GLU A 114 9.82 -1.94 -23.52
CA GLU A 114 10.10 -3.37 -23.46
C GLU A 114 11.24 -3.69 -22.46
N ARG A 115 12.33 -2.90 -22.49
CA ARG A 115 13.47 -3.07 -21.57
C ARG A 115 13.08 -2.77 -20.14
N ARG A 116 12.29 -1.69 -19.92
CA ARG A 116 11.74 -1.35 -18.61
C ARG A 116 10.85 -2.47 -18.06
N LEU A 117 9.95 -3.01 -18.88
CA LEU A 117 9.10 -4.13 -18.50
C LEU A 117 9.91 -5.38 -18.18
N GLY A 118 10.96 -5.67 -18.97
CA GLY A 118 11.87 -6.79 -18.72
C GLY A 118 12.58 -6.66 -17.36
N ILE A 119 13.05 -5.46 -16.99
CA ILE A 119 13.67 -5.19 -15.69
C ILE A 119 12.62 -5.30 -14.56
N ALA A 120 11.40 -4.78 -14.79
CA ALA A 120 10.33 -4.85 -13.80
C ALA A 120 9.92 -6.29 -13.45
N LYS A 121 10.01 -7.23 -14.40
CA LYS A 121 9.76 -8.66 -14.14
C LYS A 121 10.79 -9.23 -13.17
N GLU A 122 12.07 -8.98 -13.38
CA GLU A 122 13.13 -9.45 -12.46
C GLU A 122 13.01 -8.82 -11.06
N ILE A 123 12.56 -7.54 -10.98
CA ILE A 123 12.22 -6.93 -9.68
C ILE A 123 11.06 -7.69 -9.01
N GLY A 124 10.09 -8.19 -9.79
CA GLY A 124 9.02 -9.06 -9.30
C GLY A 124 9.57 -10.36 -8.69
N ASP A 125 10.54 -10.99 -9.34
CA ASP A 125 11.18 -12.22 -8.86
C ASP A 125 12.02 -11.95 -7.59
N VAL A 126 12.73 -10.81 -7.52
CA VAL A 126 13.37 -10.34 -6.29
C VAL A 126 12.35 -10.18 -5.14
N LEU A 127 11.19 -9.56 -5.42
CA LEU A 127 10.12 -9.41 -4.42
C LEU A 127 9.57 -10.75 -3.95
N TRP A 128 9.44 -11.73 -4.84
CA TRP A 128 9.00 -13.07 -4.49
C TRP A 128 9.96 -13.72 -3.48
N TYR A 129 11.26 -13.70 -3.74
CA TYR A 129 12.26 -14.23 -2.81
C TYR A 129 12.34 -13.44 -1.50
N CYS A 130 12.15 -12.11 -1.53
CA CYS A 130 12.05 -11.31 -0.31
C CYS A 130 10.85 -11.73 0.55
N ALA A 131 9.69 -11.94 -0.07
CA ALA A 131 8.48 -12.36 0.65
C ALA A 131 8.63 -13.76 1.24
N MET A 132 9.26 -14.70 0.52
CA MET A 132 9.54 -16.05 1.01
C MET A 132 10.54 -16.04 2.16
N LEU A 133 11.62 -15.28 2.03
CA LEU A 133 12.61 -15.14 3.10
C LEU A 133 12.01 -14.51 4.36
N ALA A 134 11.18 -13.48 4.21
CA ALA A 134 10.45 -12.88 5.33
C ALA A 134 9.57 -13.93 6.04
N HIS A 135 8.81 -14.74 5.29
CA HIS A 135 8.00 -15.82 5.83
C HIS A 135 8.83 -16.85 6.58
N ASP A 136 9.92 -17.31 6.00
CA ASP A 136 10.81 -18.32 6.62
C ASP A 136 11.47 -17.80 7.92
N LEU A 137 11.65 -16.48 8.04
CA LEU A 137 12.14 -15.82 9.24
C LEU A 137 11.02 -15.51 10.26
N GLY A 138 9.76 -15.81 9.95
CA GLY A 138 8.60 -15.61 10.83
C GLY A 138 8.05 -14.18 10.82
N TYR A 139 8.32 -13.40 9.77
CA TYR A 139 7.79 -12.04 9.60
C TYR A 139 6.75 -11.97 8.49
N THR A 140 5.76 -11.08 8.65
CA THR A 140 4.95 -10.66 7.52
C THR A 140 5.76 -9.68 6.65
N PHE A 141 5.38 -9.56 5.38
CA PHE A 141 6.12 -8.69 4.47
C PHE A 141 5.88 -7.21 4.78
N ASP A 142 4.69 -6.86 5.30
CA ASP A 142 4.40 -5.54 5.86
C ASP A 142 5.31 -5.21 7.06
N GLN A 143 5.57 -6.19 7.95
CA GLN A 143 6.50 -5.99 9.07
C GLN A 143 7.92 -5.67 8.59
N ILE A 144 8.42 -6.36 7.57
CA ILE A 144 9.73 -6.07 6.98
C ILE A 144 9.78 -4.64 6.40
N ALA A 145 8.72 -4.24 5.68
CA ALA A 145 8.61 -2.89 5.13
C ALA A 145 8.59 -1.84 6.26
N GLN A 146 7.81 -2.07 7.33
CA GLN A 146 7.73 -1.16 8.47
C GLN A 146 9.08 -1.03 9.20
N ILE A 147 9.76 -2.13 9.50
CA ILE A 147 11.10 -2.15 10.10
C ILE A 147 12.08 -1.29 9.28
N ASN A 148 12.04 -1.42 7.96
CA ASN A 148 12.91 -0.62 7.10
C ASN A 148 12.54 0.87 7.11
N CYS A 149 11.25 1.20 7.06
CA CYS A 149 10.77 2.59 7.13
C CYS A 149 11.19 3.24 8.45
N ASP A 150 11.02 2.57 9.58
CA ASP A 150 11.37 3.08 10.89
C ASP A 150 12.89 3.32 11.02
N LYS A 151 13.70 2.37 10.54
CA LYS A 151 15.15 2.49 10.48
C LYS A 151 15.59 3.71 9.66
N ILE A 152 15.02 3.91 8.48
CA ILE A 152 15.37 5.05 7.62
C ILE A 152 14.90 6.38 8.23
N ALA A 153 13.71 6.40 8.83
CA ALA A 153 13.18 7.59 9.51
C ALA A 153 14.06 7.98 10.71
N ALA A 154 14.48 7.01 11.52
CA ALA A 154 15.40 7.25 12.64
C ALA A 154 16.72 7.85 12.16
N ARG A 155 17.33 7.30 11.10
CA ARG A 155 18.57 7.83 10.50
C ARG A 155 18.39 9.25 9.96
N LYS A 156 17.26 9.53 9.33
CA LYS A 156 16.94 10.87 8.84
C LYS A 156 16.85 11.86 10.00
N ASN A 157 16.16 11.52 11.07
CA ASN A 157 15.99 12.37 12.23
C ASN A 157 17.30 12.62 12.99
N ALA A 158 18.19 11.64 13.01
CA ALA A 158 19.52 11.74 13.60
C ALA A 158 20.54 12.45 12.68
N GLY A 159 20.19 12.76 11.44
CA GLY A 159 21.14 13.34 10.46
C GLY A 159 22.21 12.34 9.98
N THR A 160 21.97 11.02 10.16
CA THR A 160 22.93 9.94 9.86
C THR A 160 22.49 9.07 8.67
N ILE A 161 21.77 9.65 7.70
CA ILE A 161 21.37 8.92 6.48
C ILE A 161 22.59 8.37 5.73
N HIS A 162 23.67 9.17 5.67
CA HIS A 162 24.94 8.76 5.09
C HIS A 162 25.86 8.19 6.17
N GLY A 163 26.73 7.26 5.81
CA GLY A 163 27.67 6.61 6.72
C GLY A 163 27.62 5.08 6.62
N GLU A 164 28.42 4.39 7.41
CA GLU A 164 28.55 2.93 7.40
C GLU A 164 27.84 2.28 8.60
N GLY A 165 27.40 1.03 8.43
CA GLY A 165 26.79 0.21 9.46
C GLY A 165 25.30 0.43 9.69
N ASP A 166 24.66 -0.51 10.37
CA ASP A 166 23.19 -0.48 10.58
C ASP A 166 22.75 0.36 11.78
N ASN A 167 23.62 0.59 12.75
CA ASN A 167 23.32 1.32 14.00
C ASN A 167 23.81 2.77 14.01
N ARG A 168 24.03 3.37 12.82
CA ARG A 168 24.43 4.78 12.68
C ARG A 168 23.27 5.72 12.88
#